data_ede6fc4c34ee5d5d920c90ff9261c3ed
#
_entry.id   ede6fc4c34ee5d5d920c90ff9261c3ed
#
_cell.length_a   1.000
_cell.length_b   1.000
_cell.length_c   1.000
_cell.angle_alpha   90.00
_cell.angle_beta   90.00
_cell.angle_gamma   90.00
#
_symmetry.space_group_name_H-M   'P 1'
#
loop_
_entity.id
_entity.type
_entity.pdbx_description
1 polymer ?
#
loop_
_entity_poly.entity_id
_entity_poly.type
_entity_poly.pdbx_seq_one_letter_code
_entity_poly.pdbx_strand_id
1 'polypeptide(L)'
;MKKILYFSAAWCGPCKTLGPIMESLSGQINYQKINVDTNQDQSIKYGIRNIPALVLLENGEVKDKKVGVLSKDQILNFYNG
;
A
#
# COMPACT_ATOMS: atom_id res chain seq x y z
N MET A 1 -14.96 3.02 7.14
CA MET A 1 -13.56 3.14 7.60
C MET A 1 -12.63 2.82 6.44
N LYS A 2 -11.66 3.67 6.20
CA LYS A 2 -10.68 3.48 5.11
C LYS A 2 -9.37 2.95 5.65
N LYS A 3 -8.71 2.13 4.84
CA LYS A 3 -7.39 1.58 5.17
C LYS A 3 -6.64 1.29 3.88
N ILE A 4 -5.34 1.57 3.87
CA ILE A 4 -4.46 1.19 2.78
C ILE A 4 -3.66 -0.03 3.21
N LEU A 5 -3.63 -1.06 2.36
CA LEU A 5 -2.70 -2.17 2.50
C LEU A 5 -1.50 -1.86 1.63
N TYR A 6 -0.32 -1.75 2.25
CA TYR A 6 0.91 -1.44 1.56
C TYR A 6 1.74 -2.71 1.42
N PHE A 7 1.79 -3.25 0.21
CA PHE A 7 2.52 -4.49 -0.08
C PHE A 7 3.96 -4.17 -0.49
N SER A 8 4.90 -4.77 0.21
CA SER A 8 6.33 -4.55 -0.04
C SER A 8 7.14 -5.81 0.25
N ALA A 9 8.45 -5.74 -0.02
CA ALA A 9 9.39 -6.79 0.33
C ALA A 9 10.77 -6.18 0.59
N ALA A 10 11.60 -6.87 1.37
CA ALA A 10 12.94 -6.38 1.71
C ALA A 10 13.86 -6.26 0.49
N TRP A 11 13.64 -7.11 -0.53
CA TRP A 11 14.45 -7.12 -1.75
C TRP A 11 13.99 -6.09 -2.79
N CYS A 12 12.91 -5.40 -2.54
CA CYS A 12 12.30 -4.47 -3.50
C CYS A 12 12.96 -3.08 -3.40
N GLY A 13 13.67 -2.67 -4.43
CA GLY A 13 14.31 -1.36 -4.47
C GLY A 13 13.32 -0.19 -4.36
N PRO A 14 12.30 -0.11 -5.25
CA PRO A 14 11.30 0.95 -5.18
C PRO A 14 10.54 1.01 -3.86
N CYS A 15 10.35 -0.12 -3.19
CA CYS A 15 9.70 -0.16 -1.88
C CYS A 15 10.50 0.61 -0.84
N LYS A 16 11.82 0.64 -0.97
CA LYS A 16 12.69 1.39 -0.06
C LYS A 16 12.50 2.90 -0.20
N THR A 17 12.06 3.35 -1.36
CA THR A 17 11.71 4.75 -1.60
C THR A 17 10.33 5.07 -1.05
N LEU A 18 9.37 4.20 -1.28
CA LEU A 18 7.99 4.43 -0.84
C LEU A 18 7.82 4.29 0.68
N GLY A 19 8.58 3.41 1.33
CA GLY A 19 8.47 3.18 2.77
C GLY A 19 8.52 4.44 3.60
N PRO A 20 9.58 5.27 3.47
CA PRO A 20 9.66 6.53 4.23
C PRO A 20 8.53 7.49 3.93
N ILE A 21 8.02 7.51 2.68
CA ILE A 21 6.89 8.35 2.30
C ILE A 21 5.63 7.90 3.06
N MET A 22 5.39 6.60 3.11
CA MET A 22 4.25 6.05 3.85
C MET A 22 4.36 6.36 5.35
N GLU A 23 5.55 6.18 5.92
CA GLU A 23 5.78 6.49 7.33
C GLU A 23 5.51 7.97 7.65
N SER A 24 5.88 8.87 6.73
CA SER A 24 5.64 10.30 6.93
C SER A 24 4.15 10.65 6.95
N LEU A 25 3.30 9.76 6.42
CA LEU A 25 1.86 9.97 6.37
C LEU A 25 1.10 9.21 7.46
N SER A 26 1.81 8.54 8.37
CA SER A 26 1.20 7.65 9.37
C SER A 26 0.16 8.33 10.26
N GLY A 27 0.27 9.65 10.46
CA GLY A 27 -0.72 10.42 11.22
C GLY A 27 -1.91 10.91 10.41
N GLN A 28 -1.87 10.76 9.07
CA GLN A 28 -2.88 11.29 8.17
C GLN A 28 -3.67 10.19 7.47
N ILE A 29 -3.10 9.00 7.36
CA ILE A 29 -3.75 7.86 6.72
C ILE A 29 -3.67 6.64 7.64
N ASN A 30 -4.64 5.76 7.50
CA ASN A 30 -4.62 4.45 8.16
C ASN A 30 -4.04 3.44 7.17
N TYR A 31 -2.85 2.89 7.45
CA TYR A 31 -2.27 1.90 6.58
C TYR A 31 -1.58 0.79 7.35
N GLN A 32 -1.46 -0.36 6.70
CA GLN A 32 -0.77 -1.52 7.24
C GLN A 32 0.25 -1.99 6.20
N LYS A 33 1.51 -2.14 6.63
CA LYS A 33 2.56 -2.69 5.77
C LYS A 33 2.47 -4.21 5.78
N ILE A 34 2.46 -4.80 4.58
CA ILE A 34 2.40 -6.25 4.41
C ILE A 34 3.61 -6.71 3.61
N ASN A 35 4.40 -7.61 4.21
CA ASN A 35 5.53 -8.24 3.54
C ASN A 35 5.00 -9.39 2.69
N VAL A 36 5.19 -9.32 1.36
CA VAL A 36 4.65 -10.32 0.44
C VAL A 36 5.29 -11.69 0.61
N ASP A 37 6.53 -11.74 1.10
CA ASP A 37 7.24 -13.01 1.30
C ASP A 37 6.66 -13.84 2.44
N THR A 38 6.10 -13.18 3.45
CA THR A 38 5.53 -13.84 4.63
C THR A 38 4.01 -13.82 4.64
N ASN A 39 3.37 -13.20 3.65
CA ASN A 39 1.91 -13.08 3.53
C ASN A 39 1.44 -13.35 2.11
N GLN A 40 1.84 -14.50 1.57
CA GLN A 40 1.53 -14.86 0.19
C GLN A 40 0.03 -14.99 -0.06
N ASP A 41 -0.72 -15.48 0.93
CA ASP A 41 -2.17 -15.59 0.85
C ASP A 41 -2.84 -14.23 0.66
N GLN A 42 -2.35 -13.19 1.34
CA GLN A 42 -2.86 -11.83 1.17
C GLN A 42 -2.55 -11.30 -0.24
N SER A 43 -1.35 -11.56 -0.72
CA SER A 43 -0.94 -11.14 -2.05
C SER A 43 -1.82 -11.79 -3.13
N ILE A 44 -2.13 -13.06 -2.96
CA ILE A 44 -3.01 -13.78 -3.88
C ILE A 44 -4.44 -13.22 -3.80
N LYS A 45 -4.94 -13.00 -2.58
CA LYS A 45 -6.28 -12.49 -2.35
C LYS A 45 -6.52 -11.17 -3.06
N TYR A 46 -5.53 -10.28 -3.05
CA TYR A 46 -5.67 -8.95 -3.65
C TYR A 46 -5.04 -8.86 -5.04
N GLY A 47 -4.59 -9.97 -5.60
CA GLY A 47 -4.04 -10.01 -6.95
C GLY A 47 -2.75 -9.21 -7.12
N ILE A 48 -1.90 -9.20 -6.10
CA ILE A 48 -0.67 -8.41 -6.11
C ILE A 48 0.39 -9.16 -6.93
N ARG A 49 0.83 -8.54 -8.03
CA ARG A 49 1.87 -9.10 -8.91
C ARG A 49 3.14 -8.28 -8.92
N ASN A 50 2.99 -6.96 -8.76
CA ASN A 50 4.12 -6.03 -8.75
C ASN A 50 4.09 -5.25 -7.45
N ILE A 51 5.26 -4.96 -6.91
CA ILE A 51 5.42 -4.19 -5.68
C ILE A 51 6.37 -3.02 -5.92
N PRO A 52 6.23 -1.93 -5.18
CA PRO A 52 5.24 -1.69 -4.14
C PRO A 52 3.83 -1.56 -4.70
N ALA A 53 2.85 -1.98 -3.93
CA ALA A 53 1.44 -1.87 -4.32
C ALA A 53 0.62 -1.36 -3.14
N LEU A 54 -0.35 -0.51 -3.44
CA LEU A 54 -1.27 0.03 -2.45
C LEU A 54 -2.68 -0.40 -2.81
N VAL A 55 -3.38 -0.99 -1.85
CA VAL A 55 -4.78 -1.39 -1.99
C VAL A 55 -5.60 -0.56 -1.01
N LEU A 56 -6.55 0.20 -1.54
CA LEU A 56 -7.45 1.00 -0.70
C LEU A 56 -8.67 0.16 -0.35
N LEU A 57 -8.88 -0.04 0.93
CA LEU A 57 -10.06 -0.71 1.44
C LEU A 57 -10.99 0.31 2.10
N GLU A 58 -12.29 0.13 1.91
CA GLU A 58 -13.30 0.88 2.63
C GLU A 58 -14.34 -0.11 3.14
N ASN A 59 -14.46 -0.19 4.46
CA ASN A 59 -15.35 -1.13 5.12
C ASN A 59 -15.09 -2.59 4.71
N GLY A 60 -13.80 -2.91 4.48
CA GLY A 60 -13.37 -4.26 4.10
C GLY A 60 -13.43 -4.56 2.61
N GLU A 61 -13.92 -3.63 1.80
CA GLU A 61 -14.02 -3.81 0.34
C GLU A 61 -12.94 -3.04 -0.40
N VAL A 62 -12.41 -3.65 -1.47
CA VAL A 62 -11.40 -2.99 -2.32
C VAL A 62 -12.07 -1.88 -3.11
N LYS A 63 -11.57 -0.65 -2.94
CA LYS A 63 -12.04 0.52 -3.69
C LYS A 63 -11.14 0.83 -4.86
N ASP A 64 -9.82 0.69 -4.69
CA ASP A 64 -8.86 1.02 -5.73
C ASP A 64 -7.52 0.39 -5.43
N LYS A 65 -6.66 0.31 -6.44
CA LYS A 65 -5.29 -0.20 -6.33
C LYS A 65 -4.35 0.68 -7.13
N LYS A 66 -3.14 0.88 -6.61
CA LYS A 66 -2.07 1.58 -7.31
C LYS A 66 -0.79 0.78 -7.17
N VAL A 67 0.04 0.78 -8.20
CA VAL A 67 1.33 0.10 -8.22
C VAL A 67 2.42 1.12 -8.49
N GLY A 68 3.54 0.97 -7.79
CA GLY A 68 4.71 1.83 -7.95
C GLY A 68 4.83 2.88 -6.88
N VAL A 69 5.87 3.72 -6.99
CA VAL A 69 6.12 4.77 -6.01
C VAL A 69 5.22 5.97 -6.30
N LEU A 70 4.46 6.37 -5.30
CA LEU A 70 3.59 7.54 -5.37
C LEU A 70 4.13 8.65 -4.49
N SER A 71 3.90 9.91 -4.89
CA SER A 71 4.20 11.05 -4.04
C SER A 71 3.21 11.13 -2.88
N LYS A 72 3.53 11.94 -1.87
CA LYS A 72 2.62 12.19 -0.75
C LYS A 72 1.24 12.65 -1.22
N ASP A 73 1.23 13.61 -2.15
CA ASP A 73 -0.03 14.16 -2.66
C ASP A 73 -0.85 13.09 -3.39
N GLN A 74 -0.18 12.25 -4.18
CA GLN A 74 -0.85 11.15 -4.87
C GLN A 74 -1.45 10.14 -3.89
N ILE A 75 -0.72 9.83 -2.82
CA ILE A 75 -1.21 8.90 -1.80
C ILE A 75 -2.41 9.50 -1.05
N LEU A 76 -2.32 10.77 -0.68
CA LEU A 76 -3.42 11.45 0.01
C LEU A 76 -4.67 11.52 -0.87
N ASN A 77 -4.50 11.84 -2.16
CA ASN A 77 -5.62 11.86 -3.10
C ASN A 77 -6.22 10.46 -3.27
N PHE A 78 -5.38 9.45 -3.34
CA PHE A 78 -5.81 8.06 -3.44
C PHE A 78 -6.64 7.66 -2.21
N TYR A 79 -6.17 8.03 -1.02
CA TYR A 79 -6.82 7.69 0.24
C TYR A 79 -8.12 8.46 0.45
N ASN A 80 -8.13 9.75 0.13
CA ASN A 80 -9.26 10.65 0.42
C ASN A 80 -10.23 10.80 -0.77
N GLY A 81 -9.77 10.47 -1.95
CA GLY A 81 -10.57 10.57 -3.16
C GLY A 81 -11.56 9.45 -3.28
#